data_9882bcb627bfe7b9cb6c106d900c7508
#
_entry.id   9882bcb627bfe7b9cb6c106d900c7508
#
_cell.length_a   1.000
_cell.length_b   1.000
_cell.length_c   1.000
_cell.angle_alpha   90.00
_cell.angle_beta   90.00
_cell.angle_gamma   90.00
#
_symmetry.space_group_name_H-M   'P 1'
#
loop_
_entity.id
_entity.type
_entity.pdbx_description
1 polymer ?
#
loop_
_entity_poly.entity_id
_entity_poly.type
_entity_poly.pdbx_seq_one_letter_code
_entity_poly.pdbx_strand_id
1 'polypeptide(L)'
;LTLPGASSIPAPDANHIRMAAECGRRVVDMVWEGMTPDSIVTSASIRNAGVVAMATGCSTNAVVHLLAMARRAQVEFTLDDLDALGRTTPLIANVRPSGKDYLMEDFYYAGGLLGLMRNLGDKLDLGALTVSGLTLGEVVADAPVYNDDVIRSLDNPVYREGSLAVLRGNLAPDGAVIKPAACDPRFHIHQGPALVFDSYPEMKKAIDDPDLDVTPDHVLVLRNAGPLGGPGMPEWGMMPLPIK
;
A
#
# COMPACT_ATOMS: atom_id res chain seq x y z
N LEU A 1 -3.14 -8.16 11.00
CA LEU A 1 -3.36 -7.66 12.37
C LEU A 1 -4.71 -6.97 12.59
N THR A 2 -5.52 -6.82 11.56
CA THR A 2 -6.89 -6.27 11.68
C THR A 2 -7.90 -7.39 11.54
N LEU A 3 -9.08 -7.22 12.13
CA LEU A 3 -10.18 -8.16 11.90
C LEU A 3 -10.50 -8.26 10.41
N PRO A 4 -10.84 -9.47 9.93
CA PRO A 4 -11.33 -9.64 8.57
C PRO A 4 -12.49 -8.68 8.27
N GLY A 5 -12.42 -7.99 7.14
CA GLY A 5 -13.41 -7.00 6.73
C GLY A 5 -13.28 -5.61 7.38
N ALA A 6 -12.35 -5.40 8.32
CA ALA A 6 -12.16 -4.08 8.96
C ALA A 6 -11.53 -3.04 8.03
N SER A 7 -10.81 -3.49 7.01
CA SER A 7 -10.12 -2.61 6.08
C SER A 7 -11.11 -1.95 5.11
N SER A 8 -10.88 -0.68 4.82
CA SER A 8 -11.57 0.07 3.75
C SER A 8 -13.04 0.41 4.01
N ILE A 9 -13.58 0.16 5.20
CA ILE A 9 -14.94 0.60 5.54
C ILE A 9 -14.98 2.13 5.47
N PRO A 10 -15.88 2.72 4.67
CA PRO A 10 -16.01 4.17 4.60
C PRO A 10 -16.30 4.78 5.97
N ALA A 11 -15.64 5.89 6.31
CA ALA A 11 -15.78 6.50 7.63
C ALA A 11 -17.23 6.86 8.01
N PRO A 12 -18.11 7.31 7.08
CA PRO A 12 -19.51 7.61 7.40
C PRO A 12 -20.40 6.36 7.47
N ASP A 13 -19.90 5.17 7.07
CA ASP A 13 -20.69 3.94 7.10
C ASP A 13 -20.88 3.46 8.55
N ALA A 14 -22.10 3.06 8.91
CA ALA A 14 -22.42 2.54 10.24
C ALA A 14 -21.62 1.29 10.61
N ASN A 15 -21.15 0.53 9.63
CA ASN A 15 -20.28 -0.63 9.84
C ASN A 15 -18.92 -0.24 10.40
N HIS A 16 -18.45 0.99 10.19
CA HIS A 16 -17.20 1.47 10.76
C HIS A 16 -17.24 1.44 12.30
N ILE A 17 -18.31 1.97 12.91
CA ILE A 17 -18.50 1.97 14.36
C ILE A 17 -18.74 0.54 14.89
N ARG A 18 -19.51 -0.28 14.17
CA ARG A 18 -19.77 -1.68 14.55
C ARG A 18 -18.45 -2.47 14.55
N MET A 19 -17.63 -2.31 13.54
CA MET A 19 -16.33 -2.97 13.46
C MET A 19 -15.37 -2.51 14.56
N ALA A 20 -15.37 -1.22 14.91
CA ALA A 20 -14.57 -0.72 16.02
C ALA A 20 -14.96 -1.40 17.35
N ALA A 21 -16.25 -1.56 17.60
CA ALA A 21 -16.74 -2.27 18.79
C ALA A 21 -16.36 -3.76 18.75
N GLU A 22 -16.40 -4.40 17.57
CA GLU A 22 -16.00 -5.80 17.39
C GLU A 22 -14.49 -5.99 17.62
N CYS A 23 -13.66 -5.08 17.13
CA CYS A 23 -12.22 -5.07 17.42
C CYS A 23 -11.93 -5.00 18.92
N GLY A 24 -12.71 -4.18 19.65
CA GLY A 24 -12.59 -4.08 21.10
C GLY A 24 -12.96 -5.38 21.83
N ARG A 25 -14.02 -6.06 21.41
CA ARG A 25 -14.38 -7.39 21.96
C ARG A 25 -13.30 -8.41 21.63
N ARG A 26 -12.90 -8.49 20.37
CA ARG A 26 -11.91 -9.47 19.91
C ARG A 26 -10.56 -9.37 20.63
N VAL A 27 -10.07 -8.16 20.89
CA VAL A 27 -8.79 -8.01 21.60
C VAL A 27 -8.86 -8.54 23.05
N VAL A 28 -10.00 -8.43 23.69
CA VAL A 28 -10.23 -9.02 25.04
C VAL A 28 -10.22 -10.54 24.96
N ASP A 29 -10.92 -11.12 23.98
CA ASP A 29 -10.94 -12.57 23.78
C ASP A 29 -9.52 -13.10 23.50
N MET A 30 -8.74 -12.41 22.67
CA MET A 30 -7.34 -12.79 22.38
C MET A 30 -6.47 -12.86 23.65
N VAL A 31 -6.72 -11.99 24.63
CA VAL A 31 -6.01 -12.05 25.93
C VAL A 31 -6.33 -13.35 26.66
N TRP A 32 -7.60 -13.76 26.69
CA TRP A 32 -8.02 -15.00 27.33
C TRP A 32 -7.54 -16.24 26.59
N GLU A 33 -7.45 -16.16 25.28
CA GLU A 33 -6.93 -17.23 24.41
C GLU A 33 -5.39 -17.34 24.47
N GLY A 34 -4.71 -16.36 25.04
CA GLY A 34 -3.25 -16.27 25.02
C GLY A 34 -2.68 -15.99 23.62
N MET A 35 -3.50 -15.43 22.72
CA MET A 35 -3.09 -15.10 21.37
C MET A 35 -2.25 -13.82 21.37
N THR A 36 -1.00 -13.92 20.97
CA THR A 36 -0.04 -12.81 20.94
C THR A 36 0.30 -12.42 19.50
N PRO A 37 0.84 -11.20 19.26
CA PRO A 37 1.30 -10.80 17.94
C PRO A 37 2.28 -11.76 17.30
N ASP A 38 3.13 -12.44 18.07
CA ASP A 38 4.15 -13.38 17.55
C ASP A 38 3.53 -14.61 16.87
N SER A 39 2.30 -14.99 17.27
CA SER A 39 1.58 -16.09 16.61
C SER A 39 0.98 -15.71 15.26
N ILE A 40 0.85 -14.40 14.98
CA ILE A 40 0.17 -13.86 13.80
C ILE A 40 1.15 -13.19 12.85
N VAL A 41 2.12 -12.41 13.39
CA VAL A 41 3.12 -11.71 12.58
C VAL A 41 4.28 -12.64 12.28
N THR A 42 4.11 -13.42 11.24
CA THR A 42 5.04 -14.46 10.75
C THR A 42 5.58 -14.08 9.37
N SER A 43 6.56 -14.82 8.87
CA SER A 43 7.04 -14.66 7.48
C SER A 43 5.91 -14.82 6.46
N ALA A 44 4.98 -15.77 6.69
CA ALA A 44 3.83 -15.98 5.83
C ALA A 44 2.90 -14.76 5.81
N SER A 45 2.55 -14.20 6.97
CA SER A 45 1.65 -13.05 7.05
C SER A 45 2.29 -11.76 6.52
N ILE A 46 3.59 -11.54 6.73
CA ILE A 46 4.33 -10.40 6.17
C ILE A 46 4.40 -10.52 4.64
N ARG A 47 4.70 -11.72 4.12
CA ARG A 47 4.69 -11.97 2.68
C ARG A 47 3.29 -11.76 2.09
N ASN A 48 2.24 -12.26 2.72
CA ASN A 48 0.85 -12.01 2.32
C ASN A 48 0.52 -10.52 2.27
N ALA A 49 0.96 -9.75 3.28
CA ALA A 49 0.78 -8.30 3.29
C ALA A 49 1.48 -7.63 2.10
N GLY A 50 2.68 -8.09 1.74
CA GLY A 50 3.41 -7.63 0.55
C GLY A 50 2.63 -7.94 -0.75
N VAL A 51 2.13 -9.17 -0.91
CA VAL A 51 1.30 -9.57 -2.07
C VAL A 51 0.05 -8.70 -2.18
N VAL A 52 -0.67 -8.53 -1.07
CA VAL A 52 -1.88 -7.69 -1.03
C VAL A 52 -1.55 -6.23 -1.34
N ALA A 53 -0.44 -5.71 -0.83
CA ALA A 53 0.02 -4.36 -1.12
C ALA A 53 0.26 -4.14 -2.63
N MET A 54 0.88 -5.12 -3.31
CA MET A 54 1.09 -5.09 -4.76
C MET A 54 -0.23 -5.13 -5.54
N ALA A 55 -1.15 -5.98 -5.12
CA ALA A 55 -2.42 -6.21 -5.82
C ALA A 55 -3.45 -5.08 -5.64
N THR A 56 -3.37 -4.34 -4.53
CA THR A 56 -4.30 -3.24 -4.22
C THR A 56 -3.89 -1.87 -4.76
N GLY A 57 -2.63 -1.68 -5.11
CA GLY A 57 -2.14 -0.33 -5.44
C GLY A 57 -1.90 0.53 -4.19
N CYS A 58 -1.33 -0.05 -3.14
CA CYS A 58 -1.13 0.62 -1.86
C CYS A 58 -0.29 1.90 -1.94
N SER A 59 -0.32 2.70 -0.88
CA SER A 59 0.59 3.84 -0.71
C SER A 59 2.04 3.36 -0.56
N THR A 60 3.00 4.17 -1.04
CA THR A 60 4.44 3.96 -0.78
C THR A 60 4.78 3.94 0.71
N ASN A 61 3.95 4.55 1.55
CA ASN A 61 4.07 4.48 3.01
C ASN A 61 4.00 3.03 3.52
N ALA A 62 3.25 2.15 2.86
CA ALA A 62 3.16 0.75 3.24
C ALA A 62 4.52 0.05 3.24
N VAL A 63 5.44 0.43 2.37
CA VAL A 63 6.80 -0.13 2.31
C VAL A 63 7.54 0.11 3.61
N VAL A 64 7.57 1.36 4.08
CA VAL A 64 8.26 1.74 5.33
C VAL A 64 7.64 1.00 6.52
N HIS A 65 6.32 0.97 6.60
CA HIS A 65 5.62 0.33 7.71
C HIS A 65 5.78 -1.20 7.69
N LEU A 66 5.69 -1.83 6.53
CA LEU A 66 5.81 -3.28 6.42
C LEU A 66 7.22 -3.75 6.80
N LEU A 67 8.26 -3.07 6.31
CA LEU A 67 9.65 -3.35 6.68
C LEU A 67 9.89 -3.12 8.18
N ALA A 68 9.34 -2.05 8.74
CA ALA A 68 9.47 -1.77 10.17
C ALA A 68 8.77 -2.84 11.04
N MET A 69 7.58 -3.27 10.64
CA MET A 69 6.83 -4.34 11.33
C MET A 69 7.57 -5.68 11.24
N ALA A 70 8.06 -6.05 10.06
CA ALA A 70 8.84 -7.26 9.86
C ALA A 70 10.08 -7.26 10.77
N ARG A 71 10.86 -6.17 10.74
CA ARG A 71 12.05 -6.02 11.59
C ARG A 71 11.71 -6.09 13.07
N ARG A 72 10.63 -5.46 13.52
CA ARG A 72 10.20 -5.50 14.92
C ARG A 72 9.79 -6.90 15.36
N ALA A 73 9.16 -7.66 14.46
CA ALA A 73 8.78 -9.06 14.68
C ALA A 73 9.93 -10.05 14.45
N GLN A 74 11.15 -9.57 14.15
CA GLN A 74 12.29 -10.41 13.81
C GLN A 74 12.04 -11.33 12.59
N VAL A 75 11.18 -10.90 11.69
CA VAL A 75 10.92 -11.53 10.40
C VAL A 75 11.84 -10.92 9.35
N GLU A 76 12.60 -11.77 8.67
CA GLU A 76 13.41 -11.34 7.54
C GLU A 76 12.53 -10.99 6.35
N PHE A 77 12.53 -9.71 5.97
CA PHE A 77 11.81 -9.19 4.80
C PHE A 77 12.45 -7.88 4.36
N THR A 78 12.82 -7.81 3.09
CA THR A 78 13.66 -6.75 2.52
C THR A 78 12.96 -6.02 1.37
N LEU A 79 13.59 -4.96 0.84
CA LEU A 79 13.15 -4.32 -0.40
C LEU A 79 13.25 -5.27 -1.61
N ASP A 80 14.23 -6.20 -1.61
CA ASP A 80 14.36 -7.17 -2.69
C ASP A 80 13.24 -8.20 -2.69
N ASP A 81 12.79 -8.63 -1.50
CA ASP A 81 11.60 -9.48 -1.38
C ASP A 81 10.36 -8.75 -1.89
N LEU A 82 10.22 -7.47 -1.56
CA LEU A 82 9.11 -6.64 -2.03
C LEU A 82 9.14 -6.47 -3.56
N ASP A 83 10.32 -6.22 -4.15
CA ASP A 83 10.47 -6.14 -5.61
C ASP A 83 10.13 -7.46 -6.31
N ALA A 84 10.57 -8.58 -5.76
CA ALA A 84 10.23 -9.90 -6.27
C ALA A 84 8.72 -10.16 -6.24
N LEU A 85 8.03 -9.76 -5.18
CA LEU A 85 6.57 -9.81 -5.11
C LEU A 85 5.91 -8.90 -6.15
N GLY A 86 6.46 -7.69 -6.37
CA GLY A 86 5.98 -6.76 -7.39
C GLY A 86 6.03 -7.35 -8.80
N ARG A 87 7.09 -8.08 -9.13
CA ARG A 87 7.24 -8.73 -10.45
C ARG A 87 6.27 -9.88 -10.70
N THR A 88 5.75 -10.49 -9.65
CA THR A 88 4.96 -11.73 -9.76
C THR A 88 3.50 -11.57 -9.36
N THR A 89 3.13 -10.45 -8.77
CA THR A 89 1.77 -10.19 -8.29
C THR A 89 1.13 -9.05 -9.10
N PRO A 90 0.16 -9.32 -9.95
CA PRO A 90 -0.49 -8.27 -10.74
C PRO A 90 -1.33 -7.34 -9.85
N LEU A 91 -1.46 -6.08 -10.29
CA LEU A 91 -2.41 -5.13 -9.74
C LEU A 91 -3.82 -5.50 -10.22
N ILE A 92 -4.72 -5.84 -9.31
CA ILE A 92 -6.09 -6.26 -9.63
C ILE A 92 -7.18 -5.33 -9.07
N ALA A 93 -6.85 -4.41 -8.16
CA ALA A 93 -7.79 -3.38 -7.72
C ALA A 93 -7.75 -2.17 -8.68
N ASN A 94 -8.88 -1.90 -9.35
CA ASN A 94 -9.01 -0.75 -10.26
C ASN A 94 -9.39 0.52 -9.49
N VAL A 95 -8.58 0.89 -8.50
CA VAL A 95 -8.81 2.03 -7.61
C VAL A 95 -7.74 3.09 -7.81
N ARG A 96 -8.15 4.36 -7.87
CA ARG A 96 -7.23 5.49 -8.01
C ARG A 96 -6.21 5.53 -6.87
N PRO A 97 -4.96 5.95 -7.14
CA PRO A 97 -4.42 6.46 -8.40
C PRO A 97 -3.85 5.38 -9.33
N SER A 98 -3.69 4.14 -8.88
CA SER A 98 -3.12 3.05 -9.69
C SER A 98 -4.10 2.52 -10.73
N GLY A 99 -5.39 2.44 -10.37
CA GLY A 99 -6.52 2.31 -11.31
C GLY A 99 -7.02 3.70 -11.75
N LYS A 100 -8.00 3.72 -12.67
CA LYS A 100 -8.47 4.96 -13.30
C LYS A 100 -9.87 5.39 -12.89
N ASP A 101 -10.74 4.43 -12.58
CA ASP A 101 -12.18 4.66 -12.62
C ASP A 101 -12.84 4.76 -11.25
N TYR A 102 -12.35 4.01 -10.27
CA TYR A 102 -13.03 3.79 -9.00
C TYR A 102 -12.28 4.40 -7.80
N LEU A 103 -13.04 4.59 -6.71
CA LEU A 103 -12.54 5.07 -5.43
C LEU A 103 -12.47 3.93 -4.41
N MET A 104 -11.92 4.22 -3.23
CA MET A 104 -11.78 3.23 -2.15
C MET A 104 -13.13 2.77 -1.58
N GLU A 105 -14.17 3.61 -1.67
CA GLU A 105 -15.55 3.27 -1.33
C GLU A 105 -16.12 2.21 -2.27
N ASP A 106 -15.90 2.37 -3.58
CA ASP A 106 -16.30 1.38 -4.58
C ASP A 106 -15.64 0.03 -4.33
N PHE A 107 -14.36 0.06 -3.94
CA PHE A 107 -13.61 -1.15 -3.57
C PHE A 107 -14.25 -1.88 -2.38
N TYR A 108 -14.64 -1.16 -1.34
CA TYR A 108 -15.30 -1.75 -0.18
C TYR A 108 -16.60 -2.44 -0.59
N TYR A 109 -17.47 -1.77 -1.34
CA TYR A 109 -18.75 -2.33 -1.77
C TYR A 109 -18.61 -3.42 -2.84
N ALA A 110 -17.53 -3.44 -3.58
CA ALA A 110 -17.24 -4.51 -4.55
C ALA A 110 -16.81 -5.85 -3.93
N GLY A 111 -16.60 -5.90 -2.61
CA GLY A 111 -16.13 -7.09 -1.88
C GLY A 111 -14.89 -6.81 -1.03
N GLY A 112 -14.28 -5.66 -1.19
CA GLY A 112 -13.18 -5.16 -0.38
C GLY A 112 -11.96 -6.08 -0.37
N LEU A 113 -11.22 -6.00 0.72
CA LEU A 113 -9.98 -6.74 0.86
C LEU A 113 -10.18 -8.26 0.87
N LEU A 114 -11.30 -8.75 1.41
CA LEU A 114 -11.58 -10.19 1.44
C LEU A 114 -11.82 -10.75 0.04
N GLY A 115 -12.61 -10.07 -0.78
CA GLY A 115 -12.84 -10.44 -2.17
C GLY A 115 -11.56 -10.39 -3.00
N LEU A 116 -10.72 -9.37 -2.80
CA LEU A 116 -9.41 -9.27 -3.45
C LEU A 116 -8.49 -10.43 -3.05
N MET A 117 -8.40 -10.77 -1.76
CA MET A 117 -7.56 -11.88 -1.28
C MET A 117 -8.07 -13.22 -1.80
N ARG A 118 -9.38 -13.41 -1.93
CA ARG A 118 -9.93 -14.61 -2.58
C ARG A 118 -9.47 -14.71 -4.04
N ASN A 119 -9.52 -13.62 -4.80
CA ASN A 119 -9.06 -13.61 -6.20
C ASN A 119 -7.57 -13.85 -6.35
N LEU A 120 -6.75 -13.50 -5.34
CA LEU A 120 -5.32 -13.78 -5.33
C LEU A 120 -5.01 -15.27 -5.15
N GLY A 121 -5.86 -16.03 -4.46
CA GLY A 121 -5.76 -17.47 -4.32
C GLY A 121 -4.36 -17.94 -3.89
N ASP A 122 -3.75 -18.81 -4.70
CA ASP A 122 -2.45 -19.45 -4.44
C ASP A 122 -1.25 -18.48 -4.34
N LYS A 123 -1.43 -17.20 -4.66
CA LYS A 123 -0.40 -16.19 -4.41
C LYS A 123 -0.21 -15.89 -2.93
N LEU A 124 -1.21 -16.25 -2.11
CA LEU A 124 -1.20 -16.09 -0.66
C LEU A 124 -0.93 -17.41 0.04
N ASP A 125 -0.25 -17.34 1.18
CA ASP A 125 -0.22 -18.43 2.14
C ASP A 125 -1.54 -18.44 2.90
N LEU A 126 -2.44 -19.31 2.47
CA LEU A 126 -3.80 -19.45 3.03
C LEU A 126 -3.80 -20.11 4.42
N GLY A 127 -2.70 -20.75 4.84
CA GLY A 127 -2.53 -21.32 6.17
C GLY A 127 -2.18 -20.28 7.25
N ALA A 128 -1.84 -19.04 6.87
CA ALA A 128 -1.48 -18.00 7.83
C ALA A 128 -2.63 -17.70 8.80
N LEU A 129 -2.33 -17.69 10.11
CA LEU A 129 -3.30 -17.39 11.15
C LEU A 129 -3.69 -15.89 11.13
N THR A 130 -4.97 -15.61 11.34
CA THR A 130 -5.50 -14.26 11.48
C THR A 130 -5.88 -13.94 12.93
N VAL A 131 -6.12 -12.67 13.22
CA VAL A 131 -6.60 -12.23 14.57
C VAL A 131 -7.97 -12.79 14.94
N SER A 132 -8.74 -13.33 13.99
CA SER A 132 -10.01 -13.98 14.27
C SER A 132 -9.86 -15.39 14.89
N GLY A 133 -8.64 -15.95 14.88
CA GLY A 133 -8.38 -17.31 15.28
C GLY A 133 -8.53 -18.33 14.13
N LEU A 134 -8.97 -17.88 12.97
CA LEU A 134 -9.08 -18.67 11.74
C LEU A 134 -7.87 -18.47 10.83
N THR A 135 -7.60 -19.42 9.97
CA THR A 135 -6.63 -19.25 8.88
C THR A 135 -7.15 -18.26 7.83
N LEU A 136 -6.24 -17.67 7.06
CA LEU A 136 -6.63 -16.79 5.96
C LEU A 136 -7.54 -17.49 4.96
N GLY A 137 -7.25 -18.77 4.64
CA GLY A 137 -8.07 -19.59 3.75
C GLY A 137 -9.52 -19.71 4.22
N GLU A 138 -9.73 -20.00 5.50
CA GLU A 138 -11.08 -20.07 6.08
C GLU A 138 -11.79 -18.72 6.02
N VAL A 139 -11.06 -17.62 6.26
CA VAL A 139 -11.61 -16.25 6.24
C VAL A 139 -12.07 -15.83 4.84
N VAL A 140 -11.36 -16.24 3.78
CA VAL A 140 -11.65 -15.77 2.42
C VAL A 140 -12.44 -16.78 1.57
N ALA A 141 -12.71 -17.99 2.08
CA ALA A 141 -13.30 -19.10 1.32
C ALA A 141 -14.56 -18.70 0.55
N ASP A 142 -15.47 -18.00 1.22
CA ASP A 142 -16.76 -17.58 0.67
C ASP A 142 -16.84 -16.06 0.44
N ALA A 143 -15.72 -15.33 0.44
CA ALA A 143 -15.70 -13.89 0.28
C ALA A 143 -16.20 -13.50 -1.13
N PRO A 144 -17.29 -12.73 -1.25
CA PRO A 144 -17.84 -12.40 -2.56
C PRO A 144 -17.03 -11.30 -3.25
N VAL A 145 -17.05 -11.33 -4.59
CA VAL A 145 -16.72 -10.17 -5.43
C VAL A 145 -18.01 -9.78 -6.15
N TYR A 146 -18.52 -8.59 -5.84
CA TYR A 146 -19.78 -8.08 -6.37
C TYR A 146 -19.60 -7.26 -7.66
N ASN A 147 -18.38 -6.78 -7.92
CA ASN A 147 -18.04 -6.00 -9.10
C ASN A 147 -16.63 -6.36 -9.56
N ASP A 148 -16.53 -7.07 -10.67
CA ASP A 148 -15.29 -7.54 -11.28
C ASP A 148 -14.56 -6.46 -12.11
N ASP A 149 -15.17 -5.33 -12.38
CA ASP A 149 -14.47 -4.16 -12.90
C ASP A 149 -13.65 -3.45 -11.84
N VAL A 150 -14.07 -3.51 -10.58
CA VAL A 150 -13.38 -2.91 -9.44
C VAL A 150 -12.31 -3.85 -8.87
N ILE A 151 -12.68 -5.12 -8.64
CA ILE A 151 -11.76 -6.17 -8.16
C ILE A 151 -11.62 -7.21 -9.28
N ARG A 152 -10.61 -7.04 -10.10
CA ARG A 152 -10.40 -7.86 -11.30
C ARG A 152 -9.84 -9.25 -10.97
N SER A 153 -9.97 -10.15 -11.92
CA SER A 153 -9.33 -11.47 -11.84
C SER A 153 -7.83 -11.37 -12.21
N LEU A 154 -7.07 -12.41 -11.86
CA LEU A 154 -5.65 -12.52 -12.23
C LEU A 154 -5.45 -12.60 -13.76
N ASP A 155 -6.44 -13.09 -14.50
CA ASP A 155 -6.38 -13.19 -15.97
C ASP A 155 -6.65 -11.85 -16.67
N ASN A 156 -7.33 -10.91 -15.99
CA ASN A 156 -7.66 -9.60 -16.52
C ASN A 156 -7.25 -8.47 -15.55
N PRO A 157 -5.97 -8.36 -15.18
CA PRO A 157 -5.51 -7.37 -14.21
C PRO A 157 -5.57 -5.94 -14.77
N VAL A 158 -5.53 -4.95 -13.86
CA VAL A 158 -5.35 -3.54 -14.21
C VAL A 158 -3.94 -3.30 -14.77
N TYR A 159 -2.95 -3.96 -14.14
CA TYR A 159 -1.56 -3.92 -14.56
C TYR A 159 -0.94 -5.30 -14.31
N ARG A 160 -0.10 -5.78 -15.24
CA ARG A 160 0.42 -7.15 -15.22
C ARG A 160 1.41 -7.43 -14.10
N GLU A 161 2.03 -6.38 -13.60
CA GLU A 161 2.95 -6.42 -12.45
C GLU A 161 2.31 -5.73 -11.24
N GLY A 162 3.00 -5.73 -10.12
CA GLY A 162 2.56 -5.08 -8.89
C GLY A 162 2.54 -3.56 -9.00
N SER A 163 1.87 -2.95 -8.06
CA SER A 163 1.72 -1.49 -8.01
C SER A 163 3.00 -0.74 -7.65
N LEU A 164 3.98 -1.41 -7.07
CA LEU A 164 5.26 -0.82 -6.65
C LEU A 164 6.43 -1.56 -7.32
N ALA A 165 7.48 -0.82 -7.63
CA ALA A 165 8.76 -1.33 -8.08
C ALA A 165 9.90 -0.68 -7.29
N VAL A 166 11.00 -1.42 -7.09
CA VAL A 166 12.20 -0.91 -6.44
C VAL A 166 13.21 -0.49 -7.49
N LEU A 167 13.67 0.75 -7.38
CA LEU A 167 14.68 1.34 -8.25
C LEU A 167 16.00 1.46 -7.51
N ARG A 168 17.10 1.29 -8.22
CA ARG A 168 18.46 1.52 -7.71
C ARG A 168 19.26 2.36 -8.68
N GLY A 169 20.11 3.22 -8.14
CA GLY A 169 21.00 4.07 -8.91
C GLY A 169 21.92 4.88 -8.00
N ASN A 170 22.73 5.75 -8.59
CA ASN A 170 23.66 6.59 -7.85
C ASN A 170 22.98 7.57 -6.87
N LEU A 171 21.73 7.96 -7.14
CA LEU A 171 20.93 8.81 -6.23
C LEU A 171 20.36 8.01 -5.05
N ALA A 172 20.03 6.75 -5.26
CA ALA A 172 19.43 5.87 -4.27
C ALA A 172 20.05 4.47 -4.36
N PRO A 173 21.31 4.29 -3.94
CA PRO A 173 22.03 3.01 -4.05
C PRO A 173 21.37 1.89 -3.25
N ASP A 174 20.79 2.21 -2.10
CA ASP A 174 20.12 1.26 -1.22
C ASP A 174 18.66 0.99 -1.61
N GLY A 175 18.15 1.70 -2.59
CA GLY A 175 16.83 1.53 -3.15
C GLY A 175 15.89 2.73 -2.94
N ALA A 176 14.99 2.89 -3.88
CA ALA A 176 13.85 3.80 -3.86
C ALA A 176 12.63 3.07 -4.39
N VAL A 177 11.43 3.56 -4.12
CA VAL A 177 10.20 2.95 -4.62
C VAL A 177 9.44 3.89 -5.52
N ILE A 178 8.84 3.33 -6.56
CA ILE A 178 7.94 4.03 -7.49
C ILE A 178 6.63 3.24 -7.62
N LYS A 179 5.56 3.92 -8.01
CA LYS A 179 4.30 3.31 -8.45
C LYS A 179 4.19 3.38 -9.98
N PRO A 180 4.67 2.39 -10.74
CA PRO A 180 4.67 2.46 -12.20
C PRO A 180 3.26 2.60 -12.77
N ALA A 181 2.28 1.91 -12.19
CA ALA A 181 0.88 1.97 -12.62
C ALA A 181 0.22 3.35 -12.43
N ALA A 182 0.76 4.19 -11.56
CA ALA A 182 0.29 5.56 -11.31
C ALA A 182 1.17 6.62 -11.98
N CYS A 183 2.24 6.22 -12.66
CA CYS A 183 3.16 7.09 -13.39
C CYS A 183 2.75 7.15 -14.86
N ASP A 184 2.72 8.35 -15.44
CA ASP A 184 2.55 8.47 -16.90
C ASP A 184 3.71 7.75 -17.60
N PRO A 185 3.45 6.83 -18.55
CA PRO A 185 4.48 6.07 -19.23
C PRO A 185 5.61 6.90 -19.89
N ARG A 186 5.33 8.14 -20.28
CA ARG A 186 6.34 9.07 -20.82
C ARG A 186 7.46 9.38 -19.83
N PHE A 187 7.23 9.23 -18.53
CA PHE A 187 8.19 9.47 -17.46
C PHE A 187 8.90 8.21 -16.97
N HIS A 188 8.62 7.04 -17.54
CA HIS A 188 9.40 5.84 -17.23
C HIS A 188 10.86 5.94 -17.70
N ILE A 189 11.11 6.75 -18.75
CA ILE A 189 12.45 7.16 -19.19
C ILE A 189 12.39 8.67 -19.33
N HIS A 190 13.02 9.39 -18.40
CA HIS A 190 12.96 10.85 -18.37
C HIS A 190 14.29 11.47 -17.94
N GLN A 191 14.62 12.61 -18.53
CA GLN A 191 15.74 13.45 -18.15
C GLN A 191 15.30 14.89 -18.22
N GLY A 192 15.53 15.65 -17.13
CA GLY A 192 15.16 17.05 -17.03
C GLY A 192 15.93 17.80 -15.95
N PRO A 193 15.77 19.11 -15.85
CA PRO A 193 16.35 19.91 -14.78
C PRO A 193 15.81 19.44 -13.41
N ALA A 194 16.64 19.47 -12.37
CA ALA A 194 16.23 19.19 -11.02
C ALA A 194 15.89 20.48 -10.29
N LEU A 195 14.67 20.59 -9.74
CA LEU A 195 14.29 21.61 -8.76
C LEU A 195 14.36 20.99 -7.37
N VAL A 196 15.35 21.42 -6.59
CA VAL A 196 15.71 20.80 -5.31
C VAL A 196 15.30 21.70 -4.16
N PHE A 197 14.62 21.12 -3.17
CA PHE A 197 14.27 21.76 -1.90
C PHE A 197 14.99 21.04 -0.77
N ASP A 198 15.66 21.79 0.09
CA ASP A 198 16.44 21.23 1.20
C ASP A 198 15.58 20.87 2.43
N SER A 199 14.36 21.38 2.49
CA SER A 199 13.43 21.07 3.58
C SER A 199 11.98 21.20 3.15
N TYR A 200 11.06 20.55 3.90
CA TYR A 200 9.62 20.69 3.69
C TYR A 200 9.12 22.15 3.85
N PRO A 201 9.55 22.94 4.87
CA PRO A 201 9.15 24.35 4.97
C PRO A 201 9.57 25.21 3.77
N GLU A 202 10.77 24.98 3.25
CA GLU A 202 11.26 25.66 2.05
C GLU A 202 10.42 25.32 0.83
N MET A 203 10.21 24.03 0.60
CA MET A 203 9.34 23.53 -0.48
C MET A 203 7.95 24.17 -0.39
N LYS A 204 7.31 24.08 0.80
CA LYS A 204 5.96 24.61 1.01
C LYS A 204 5.86 26.11 0.70
N LYS A 205 6.87 26.88 1.05
CA LYS A 205 6.92 28.30 0.73
C LYS A 205 7.08 28.53 -0.78
N ALA A 206 7.93 27.76 -1.43
CA ALA A 206 8.26 27.93 -2.85
C ALA A 206 7.09 27.52 -3.77
N ILE A 207 6.36 26.44 -3.47
CA ILE A 207 5.28 25.95 -4.33
C ILE A 207 4.05 26.85 -4.36
N ASP A 208 3.92 27.77 -3.39
CA ASP A 208 2.87 28.80 -3.36
C ASP A 208 3.27 30.07 -4.12
N ASP A 209 4.51 30.15 -4.62
CA ASP A 209 5.02 31.28 -5.39
C ASP A 209 4.59 31.18 -6.86
N PRO A 210 3.79 32.11 -7.39
CA PRO A 210 3.35 32.10 -8.78
C PRO A 210 4.49 32.31 -9.79
N ASP A 211 5.63 32.88 -9.34
CA ASP A 211 6.81 33.13 -10.17
C ASP A 211 7.83 31.98 -10.08
N LEU A 212 7.49 30.86 -9.46
CA LEU A 212 8.35 29.69 -9.39
C LEU A 212 8.67 29.18 -10.80
N ASP A 213 9.96 29.21 -11.17
CA ASP A 213 10.42 28.70 -12.47
C ASP A 213 10.41 27.18 -12.50
N VAL A 214 9.28 26.62 -12.88
CA VAL A 214 9.08 25.19 -13.02
C VAL A 214 8.32 24.87 -14.30
N THR A 215 8.75 23.83 -15.00
CA THR A 215 8.13 23.32 -16.22
C THR A 215 7.77 21.83 -16.07
N PRO A 216 6.95 21.27 -16.97
CA PRO A 216 6.64 19.83 -16.96
C PRO A 216 7.85 18.90 -17.07
N ASP A 217 9.00 19.41 -17.52
CA ASP A 217 10.23 18.62 -17.67
C ASP A 217 11.07 18.58 -16.38
N HIS A 218 10.74 19.41 -15.38
CA HIS A 218 11.48 19.42 -14.12
C HIS A 218 11.25 18.15 -13.29
N VAL A 219 12.33 17.68 -12.66
CA VAL A 219 12.29 16.65 -11.60
C VAL A 219 12.32 17.36 -10.26
N LEU A 220 11.22 17.27 -9.50
CA LEU A 220 11.11 17.88 -8.18
C LEU A 220 11.76 16.97 -7.12
N VAL A 221 12.69 17.53 -6.35
CA VAL A 221 13.45 16.78 -5.35
C VAL A 221 13.32 17.44 -3.98
N LEU A 222 12.66 16.76 -3.04
CA LEU A 222 12.65 17.15 -1.64
C LEU A 222 13.71 16.36 -0.88
N ARG A 223 14.71 17.05 -0.32
CA ARG A 223 15.78 16.46 0.49
C ARG A 223 15.42 16.45 1.97
N ASN A 224 16.15 15.64 2.73
CA ASN A 224 16.03 15.57 4.19
C ASN A 224 14.59 15.27 4.70
N ALA A 225 13.78 14.60 3.89
CA ALA A 225 12.49 14.06 4.26
C ALA A 225 12.57 12.55 4.45
N GLY A 226 11.73 12.01 5.33
CA GLY A 226 11.72 10.59 5.67
C GLY A 226 12.05 10.31 7.14
N PRO A 227 12.19 9.04 7.55
CA PRO A 227 12.28 8.67 8.97
C PRO A 227 13.44 9.31 9.75
N LEU A 228 14.57 9.59 9.10
CA LEU A 228 15.73 10.21 9.76
C LEU A 228 15.68 11.75 9.69
N GLY A 229 15.25 12.31 8.57
CA GLY A 229 15.27 13.76 8.35
C GLY A 229 13.95 14.46 8.68
N GLY A 230 12.83 13.78 8.45
CA GLY A 230 11.48 14.27 8.71
C GLY A 230 10.66 13.21 9.42
N PRO A 231 10.66 13.19 10.77
CA PRO A 231 9.93 12.19 11.52
C PRO A 231 8.43 12.25 11.21
N GLY A 232 7.80 11.08 11.14
CA GLY A 232 6.37 10.97 10.88
C GLY A 232 5.97 11.05 9.40
N MET A 233 6.92 10.96 8.46
CA MET A 233 6.67 10.94 7.03
C MET A 233 5.88 12.18 6.55
N PRO A 234 6.52 13.37 6.53
CA PRO A 234 5.86 14.62 6.15
C PRO A 234 5.21 14.53 4.77
N GLU A 235 4.05 15.16 4.64
CA GLU A 235 3.19 15.18 3.47
C GLU A 235 3.79 15.98 2.30
N TRP A 236 4.80 15.45 1.65
CA TRP A 236 5.30 16.04 0.42
C TRP A 236 4.40 15.74 -0.81
N GLY A 237 3.45 14.85 -0.67
CA GLY A 237 2.39 14.62 -1.65
C GLY A 237 1.51 15.84 -1.95
N MET A 238 1.57 16.87 -1.12
CA MET A 238 0.96 18.18 -1.39
C MET A 238 1.71 18.99 -2.46
N MET A 239 2.97 18.65 -2.76
CA MET A 239 3.80 19.37 -3.73
C MET A 239 3.18 19.51 -5.13
N PRO A 240 2.61 18.45 -5.74
CA PRO A 240 2.08 18.55 -7.09
C PRO A 240 0.72 19.27 -7.20
N LEU A 241 0.07 19.61 -6.10
CA LEU A 241 -1.27 20.23 -6.14
C LEU A 241 -1.26 21.69 -6.54
N PRO A 242 -0.34 22.56 -6.02
CA PRO A 242 -0.21 23.95 -6.44
C PRO A 242 0.52 24.13 -7.77
N ILE A 243 1.42 23.21 -8.11
CA ILE A 243 2.21 23.26 -9.34
C ILE A 243 1.38 22.67 -10.49
N LYS A 244 0.68 23.50 -11.19
CA LYS A 244 -0.17 23.15 -12.34
C LYS A 244 0.39 23.63 -13.65
#